data_117484fcf43c961b0fb30e75602e75be
#
_entry.id   117484fcf43c961b0fb30e75602e75be
#
_cell.length_a   1.000
_cell.length_b   1.000
_cell.length_c   1.000
_cell.angle_alpha   90.00
_cell.angle_beta   90.00
_cell.angle_gamma   90.00
#
_symmetry.space_group_name_H-M   'P 1'
#
loop_
_entity.id
_entity.type
_entity.pdbx_description
1 polymer ?
#
loop_
_entity_poly.entity_id
_entity_poly.type
_entity_poly.pdbx_seq_one_letter_code
_entity_poly.pdbx_strand_id
1 'polypeptide(L)'
;MLQNALQVLDAYNLQESDFTPEYLSFSESAQAMKEGKIDAAFITAAIPTPAVTNLADSIGVRVLSIDPFAVNVLTKRHSYFTPCTIPANTYAGQSEVAQTVGVRAVVVARNDMPEDQVKSIMQLLFNGQIPFAEKLKSSMQPTLEEATEGIPIAFHPGAAAYYADNDITVDVMNSSDEGKSVSGGQDD
;
A
#
# COMPACT_ATOMS: atom_id res chain seq x y z
N MET A 1 -2.21 8.20 -3.86
CA MET A 1 -2.82 8.59 -2.57
C MET A 1 -4.21 9.18 -2.74
N LEU A 2 -4.43 10.22 -3.54
CA LEU A 2 -5.76 10.81 -3.77
C LEU A 2 -6.82 9.76 -4.14
N GLN A 3 -6.55 8.92 -5.13
CA GLN A 3 -7.49 7.87 -5.55
C GLN A 3 -7.93 6.95 -4.40
N ASN A 4 -7.00 6.56 -3.53
CA ASN A 4 -7.33 5.72 -2.35
C ASN A 4 -8.24 6.47 -1.38
N ALA A 5 -7.99 7.76 -1.15
CA ALA A 5 -8.83 8.60 -0.30
C ALA A 5 -10.26 8.72 -0.85
N LEU A 6 -10.40 9.01 -2.15
CA LEU A 6 -11.70 9.12 -2.81
C LEU A 6 -12.50 7.80 -2.74
N GLN A 7 -11.84 6.66 -2.89
CA GLN A 7 -12.50 5.34 -2.78
C GLN A 7 -12.96 5.05 -1.34
N VAL A 8 -12.18 5.45 -0.33
CA VAL A 8 -12.62 5.33 1.06
C VAL A 8 -13.82 6.24 1.32
N LEU A 9 -13.80 7.47 0.85
CA LEU A 9 -14.93 8.41 0.99
C LEU A 9 -16.18 7.90 0.29
N ASP A 10 -16.05 7.36 -0.94
CA ASP A 10 -17.16 6.74 -1.68
C ASP A 10 -17.79 5.57 -0.92
N ALA A 11 -16.99 4.76 -0.21
CA ALA A 11 -17.52 3.68 0.62
C ALA A 11 -18.42 4.17 1.77
N TYR A 12 -18.31 5.45 2.14
CA TYR A 12 -19.15 6.14 3.10
C TYR A 12 -20.21 7.06 2.44
N ASN A 13 -20.34 7.01 1.11
CA ASN A 13 -21.20 7.91 0.31
C ASN A 13 -20.87 9.39 0.49
N LEU A 14 -19.58 9.72 0.74
CA LEU A 14 -19.08 11.08 0.82
C LEU A 14 -18.47 11.49 -0.53
N GLN A 15 -18.75 12.72 -0.94
CA GLN A 15 -18.25 13.32 -2.19
C GLN A 15 -17.34 14.52 -1.86
N GLU A 16 -16.54 14.94 -2.83
CA GLU A 16 -15.66 16.12 -2.68
C GLU A 16 -16.43 17.41 -2.36
N SER A 17 -17.72 17.48 -2.72
CA SER A 17 -18.60 18.61 -2.37
C SER A 17 -18.97 18.70 -0.89
N ASP A 18 -18.74 17.60 -0.12
CA ASP A 18 -19.13 17.53 1.29
C ASP A 18 -18.06 18.13 2.23
N PHE A 19 -16.88 18.48 1.70
CA PHE A 19 -15.75 19.02 2.45
C PHE A 19 -14.91 19.96 1.58
N THR A 20 -13.93 20.65 2.17
CA THR A 20 -12.97 21.46 1.44
C THR A 20 -11.67 20.69 1.28
N PRO A 21 -11.36 20.13 0.08
CA PRO A 21 -10.16 19.33 -0.09
C PRO A 21 -8.91 20.19 -0.22
N GLU A 22 -7.84 19.77 0.47
CA GLU A 22 -6.50 20.33 0.38
C GLU A 22 -5.52 19.25 -0.12
N TYR A 23 -4.74 19.55 -1.15
CA TYR A 23 -3.81 18.61 -1.78
C TYR A 23 -2.37 18.89 -1.33
N LEU A 24 -1.96 18.20 -0.27
CA LEU A 24 -0.73 18.46 0.45
C LEU A 24 0.16 17.20 0.49
N SER A 25 1.47 17.41 0.63
CA SER A 25 2.38 16.33 0.99
C SER A 25 2.18 15.89 2.45
N PHE A 26 2.77 14.77 2.88
CA PHE A 26 2.66 14.30 4.28
C PHE A 26 3.15 15.32 5.29
N SER A 27 4.28 15.99 4.99
CA SER A 27 4.84 17.02 5.89
C SER A 27 3.99 18.27 5.93
N GLU A 28 3.46 18.72 4.79
CA GLU A 28 2.56 19.87 4.71
C GLU A 28 1.23 19.58 5.41
N SER A 29 0.68 18.37 5.25
CA SER A 29 -0.53 17.95 5.97
C SER A 29 -0.31 17.96 7.48
N ALA A 30 0.83 17.42 7.96
CA ALA A 30 1.16 17.46 9.38
C ALA A 30 1.28 18.91 9.91
N GLN A 31 1.90 19.81 9.13
CA GLN A 31 2.02 21.22 9.50
C GLN A 31 0.66 21.93 9.49
N ALA A 32 -0.16 21.72 8.45
CA ALA A 32 -1.49 22.31 8.35
C ALA A 32 -2.41 21.86 9.49
N MET A 33 -2.30 20.59 9.92
CA MET A 33 -3.05 20.09 11.07
C MET A 33 -2.58 20.71 12.38
N LYS A 34 -1.27 20.92 12.58
CA LYS A 34 -0.73 21.66 13.74
C LYS A 34 -1.23 23.10 13.80
N GLU A 35 -1.40 23.73 12.64
CA GLU A 35 -1.88 25.11 12.52
C GLU A 35 -3.41 25.22 12.55
N GLY A 36 -4.14 24.09 12.66
CA GLY A 36 -5.60 24.06 12.64
C GLY A 36 -6.22 24.48 11.32
N LYS A 37 -5.47 24.33 10.22
CA LYS A 37 -5.94 24.65 8.85
C LYS A 37 -6.73 23.50 8.22
N ILE A 38 -6.46 22.26 8.65
CA ILE A 38 -7.19 21.06 8.25
C ILE A 38 -7.57 20.25 9.48
N ASP A 39 -8.69 19.57 9.42
CA ASP A 39 -9.24 18.76 10.52
C ASP A 39 -8.85 17.29 10.43
N ALA A 40 -8.60 16.79 9.21
CA ALA A 40 -8.24 15.39 8.94
C ALA A 40 -7.30 15.28 7.74
N ALA A 41 -6.56 14.18 7.65
CA ALA A 41 -5.71 13.88 6.51
C ALA A 41 -5.74 12.38 6.18
N PHE A 42 -5.76 12.05 4.87
CA PHE A 42 -5.50 10.71 4.38
C PHE A 42 -4.00 10.52 4.17
N ILE A 43 -3.47 9.40 4.66
CA ILE A 43 -2.05 9.04 4.50
C ILE A 43 -1.97 7.60 4.02
N THR A 44 -1.34 7.40 2.84
CA THR A 44 -1.03 6.08 2.31
C THR A 44 0.47 5.88 2.37
N ALA A 45 0.93 5.18 3.40
CA ALA A 45 2.35 4.97 3.69
C ALA A 45 2.56 3.73 4.55
N ALA A 46 3.82 3.34 4.73
CA ALA A 46 4.19 2.30 5.69
C ALA A 46 3.88 2.74 7.14
N ILE A 47 3.64 1.76 8.02
CA ILE A 47 3.33 1.95 9.43
C ILE A 47 4.53 1.49 10.27
N PRO A 48 5.06 2.31 11.20
CA PRO A 48 4.72 3.72 11.47
C PRO A 48 5.24 4.69 10.41
N THR A 49 4.53 5.81 10.20
CA THR A 49 4.93 6.88 9.30
C THR A 49 5.56 8.02 10.10
N PRO A 50 6.80 8.46 9.81
CA PRO A 50 7.48 9.51 10.58
C PRO A 50 6.69 10.81 10.72
N ALA A 51 6.01 11.26 9.67
CA ALA A 51 5.18 12.47 9.71
C ALA A 51 4.03 12.35 10.73
N VAL A 52 3.38 11.17 10.80
CA VAL A 52 2.31 10.90 11.77
C VAL A 52 2.87 10.76 13.18
N THR A 53 4.03 10.09 13.35
CA THR A 53 4.70 9.96 14.65
C THR A 53 5.03 11.34 15.21
N ASN A 54 5.68 12.20 14.42
CA ASN A 54 6.06 13.55 14.86
C ASN A 54 4.83 14.42 15.16
N LEU A 55 3.74 14.24 14.44
CA LEU A 55 2.49 14.93 14.68
C LEU A 55 1.84 14.46 15.99
N ALA A 56 1.77 13.14 16.20
CA ALA A 56 1.23 12.53 17.41
C ALA A 56 1.99 12.99 18.67
N ASP A 57 3.32 13.04 18.58
CA ASP A 57 4.17 13.51 19.69
C ASP A 57 3.98 15.00 20.01
N SER A 58 3.52 15.81 19.04
CA SER A 58 3.43 17.27 19.21
C SER A 58 2.06 17.77 19.65
N ILE A 59 0.97 17.28 19.04
CA ILE A 59 -0.40 17.76 19.32
C ILE A 59 -1.37 16.65 19.69
N GLY A 60 -0.91 15.39 19.63
CA GLY A 60 -1.78 14.22 19.67
C GLY A 60 -2.56 14.04 18.36
N VAL A 61 -2.81 12.80 17.99
CA VAL A 61 -3.64 12.45 16.82
C VAL A 61 -4.60 11.33 17.18
N ARG A 62 -5.74 11.30 16.50
CA ARG A 62 -6.64 10.16 16.53
C ARG A 62 -6.61 9.44 15.18
N VAL A 63 -6.21 8.19 15.19
CA VAL A 63 -6.34 7.33 14.01
C VAL A 63 -7.78 6.86 13.92
N LEU A 64 -8.44 7.15 12.81
CA LEU A 64 -9.83 6.74 12.57
C LEU A 64 -9.85 5.34 11.96
N SER A 65 -10.59 4.44 12.60
CA SER A 65 -10.86 3.12 12.03
C SER A 65 -11.83 3.22 10.86
N ILE A 66 -11.55 2.46 9.80
CA ILE A 66 -12.53 2.17 8.75
C ILE A 66 -13.39 1.02 9.25
N ASP A 67 -14.71 1.20 9.24
CA ASP A 67 -15.60 0.16 9.75
C ASP A 67 -15.57 -1.12 8.90
N PRO A 68 -15.90 -2.30 9.46
CA PRO A 68 -15.81 -3.58 8.74
C PRO A 68 -16.69 -3.64 7.48
N PHE A 69 -17.80 -2.92 7.44
CA PHE A 69 -18.65 -2.88 6.25
C PHE A 69 -17.96 -2.13 5.11
N ALA A 70 -17.39 -0.95 5.40
CA ALA A 70 -16.63 -0.16 4.41
C ALA A 70 -15.38 -0.92 3.94
N VAL A 71 -14.65 -1.60 4.84
CA VAL A 71 -13.52 -2.49 4.46
C VAL A 71 -13.99 -3.57 3.48
N ASN A 72 -15.13 -4.24 3.75
CA ASN A 72 -15.67 -5.26 2.86
C ASN A 72 -16.09 -4.69 1.49
N VAL A 73 -16.70 -3.50 1.46
CA VAL A 73 -17.06 -2.82 0.22
C VAL A 73 -15.80 -2.52 -0.60
N LEU A 74 -14.78 -1.93 0.02
CA LEU A 74 -13.52 -1.56 -0.62
C LEU A 74 -12.80 -2.78 -1.21
N THR A 75 -12.63 -3.84 -0.44
CA THR A 75 -11.91 -5.06 -0.88
C THR A 75 -12.67 -5.84 -1.96
N LYS A 76 -13.99 -5.76 -2.00
CA LYS A 76 -14.79 -6.38 -3.06
C LYS A 76 -14.80 -5.57 -4.36
N ARG A 77 -14.82 -4.24 -4.27
CA ARG A 77 -14.82 -3.36 -5.44
C ARG A 77 -13.42 -3.21 -6.06
N HIS A 78 -12.37 -3.27 -5.24
CA HIS A 78 -11.00 -2.99 -5.63
C HIS A 78 -10.06 -4.08 -5.11
N SER A 79 -9.67 -5.01 -5.97
CA SER A 79 -8.85 -6.19 -5.64
C SER A 79 -7.45 -5.87 -5.09
N TYR A 80 -6.97 -4.64 -5.25
CA TYR A 80 -5.69 -4.18 -4.71
C TYR A 80 -5.75 -3.69 -3.26
N PHE A 81 -6.95 -3.55 -2.68
CA PHE A 81 -7.10 -3.32 -1.26
C PHE A 81 -7.09 -4.64 -0.48
N THR A 82 -6.37 -4.66 0.61
CA THR A 82 -6.37 -5.75 1.60
C THR A 82 -6.78 -5.21 2.96
N PRO A 83 -7.55 -5.97 3.75
CA PRO A 83 -7.80 -5.60 5.15
C PRO A 83 -6.47 -5.48 5.89
N CYS A 84 -6.33 -4.42 6.68
CA CYS A 84 -5.12 -4.13 7.42
C CYS A 84 -5.46 -3.54 8.79
N THR A 85 -4.55 -3.65 9.75
CA THR A 85 -4.69 -3.04 11.07
C THR A 85 -3.46 -2.23 11.43
N ILE A 86 -3.68 -1.12 12.10
CA ILE A 86 -2.63 -0.35 12.77
C ILE A 86 -2.63 -0.81 14.23
N PRO A 87 -1.57 -1.49 14.71
CA PRO A 87 -1.52 -2.00 16.07
C PRO A 87 -1.70 -0.89 17.11
N ALA A 88 -2.27 -1.22 18.25
CA ALA A 88 -2.32 -0.31 19.39
C ALA A 88 -0.92 0.17 19.77
N ASN A 89 -0.82 1.40 20.24
CA ASN A 89 0.44 2.04 20.63
C ASN A 89 1.46 2.22 19.49
N THR A 90 1.01 2.20 18.23
CA THR A 90 1.86 2.57 17.09
C THR A 90 2.20 4.05 17.12
N TYR A 91 1.25 4.90 17.50
CA TYR A 91 1.44 6.35 17.63
C TYR A 91 1.11 6.80 19.05
N ALA A 92 1.70 7.90 19.50
CA ALA A 92 1.44 8.48 20.82
C ALA A 92 -0.06 8.78 20.97
N GLY A 93 -0.66 8.30 22.07
CA GLY A 93 -2.08 8.48 22.36
C GLY A 93 -3.03 7.50 21.67
N GLN A 94 -2.54 6.62 20.79
CA GLN A 94 -3.36 5.58 20.15
C GLN A 94 -3.37 4.31 21.02
N SER A 95 -4.32 4.18 21.93
CA SER A 95 -4.43 3.04 22.85
C SER A 95 -5.11 1.80 22.24
N GLU A 96 -5.81 1.96 21.12
CA GLU A 96 -6.59 0.89 20.49
C GLU A 96 -6.07 0.54 19.10
N VAL A 97 -6.34 -0.69 18.66
CA VAL A 97 -6.11 -1.12 17.28
C VAL A 97 -7.04 -0.34 16.36
N ALA A 98 -6.52 0.19 15.25
CA ALA A 98 -7.34 0.81 14.21
C ALA A 98 -7.44 -0.10 12.98
N GLN A 99 -8.67 -0.37 12.53
CA GLN A 99 -8.95 -1.07 11.29
C GLN A 99 -8.72 -0.14 10.09
N THR A 100 -8.12 -0.64 9.04
CA THR A 100 -7.90 0.11 7.80
C THR A 100 -7.83 -0.82 6.59
N VAL A 101 -7.56 -0.26 5.42
CA VAL A 101 -7.20 -1.01 4.22
C VAL A 101 -5.77 -0.66 3.81
N GLY A 102 -5.04 -1.65 3.34
CA GLY A 102 -3.70 -1.51 2.81
C GLY A 102 -3.67 -1.68 1.29
N VAL A 103 -2.66 -1.09 0.66
CA VAL A 103 -2.28 -1.36 -0.73
C VAL A 103 -0.85 -1.90 -0.75
N ARG A 104 -0.58 -2.85 -1.63
CA ARG A 104 0.76 -3.43 -1.74
C ARG A 104 1.69 -2.48 -2.49
N ALA A 105 2.90 -2.30 -1.98
CA ALA A 105 4.00 -1.74 -2.75
C ALA A 105 4.62 -2.88 -3.57
N VAL A 106 4.73 -2.70 -4.88
CA VAL A 106 5.28 -3.72 -5.77
C VAL A 106 6.52 -3.19 -6.50
N VAL A 107 7.50 -4.06 -6.71
CA VAL A 107 8.62 -3.80 -7.59
C VAL A 107 8.22 -4.29 -8.99
N VAL A 108 8.25 -3.39 -9.96
CA VAL A 108 7.95 -3.73 -11.35
C VAL A 108 9.23 -3.76 -12.17
N ALA A 109 9.33 -4.75 -13.07
CA ALA A 109 10.39 -4.87 -14.04
C ALA A 109 9.83 -4.70 -15.45
N ARG A 110 10.66 -4.26 -16.39
CA ARG A 110 10.27 -4.26 -17.81
C ARG A 110 10.09 -5.70 -18.28
N ASN A 111 9.13 -5.92 -19.15
CA ASN A 111 8.83 -7.26 -19.69
C ASN A 111 10.00 -7.89 -20.45
N ASP A 112 10.83 -7.07 -21.11
CA ASP A 112 12.00 -7.49 -21.87
C ASP A 112 13.28 -7.67 -21.03
N MET A 113 13.19 -7.56 -19.71
CA MET A 113 14.32 -7.80 -18.82
C MET A 113 14.68 -9.30 -18.81
N PRO A 114 15.97 -9.68 -18.90
CA PRO A 114 16.36 -11.09 -18.83
C PRO A 114 15.91 -11.77 -17.54
N GLU A 115 15.40 -13.00 -17.67
CA GLU A 115 14.85 -13.79 -16.54
C GLU A 115 15.88 -13.99 -15.41
N ASP A 116 17.12 -14.27 -15.76
CA ASP A 116 18.24 -14.48 -14.83
C ASP A 116 18.55 -13.21 -14.02
N GLN A 117 18.42 -12.03 -14.63
CA GLN A 117 18.60 -10.77 -13.94
C GLN A 117 17.48 -10.51 -12.94
N VAL A 118 16.22 -10.71 -13.33
CA VAL A 118 15.09 -10.55 -12.41
C VAL A 118 15.16 -11.57 -11.29
N LYS A 119 15.49 -12.83 -11.57
CA LYS A 119 15.71 -13.87 -10.57
C LYS A 119 16.81 -13.48 -9.57
N SER A 120 17.91 -12.89 -10.05
CA SER A 120 18.99 -12.39 -9.20
C SER A 120 18.54 -11.24 -8.31
N ILE A 121 17.70 -10.33 -8.82
CA ILE A 121 17.10 -9.25 -8.02
C ILE A 121 16.23 -9.84 -6.90
N MET A 122 15.41 -10.84 -7.19
CA MET A 122 14.58 -11.51 -6.18
C MET A 122 15.44 -12.16 -5.10
N GLN A 123 16.53 -12.83 -5.47
CA GLN A 123 17.49 -13.40 -4.51
C GLN A 123 18.08 -12.33 -3.59
N LEU A 124 18.47 -11.17 -4.12
CA LEU A 124 19.00 -10.07 -3.34
C LEU A 124 17.96 -9.48 -2.39
N LEU A 125 16.71 -9.34 -2.83
CA LEU A 125 15.63 -8.78 -2.02
C LEU A 125 15.28 -9.68 -0.82
N PHE A 126 15.20 -10.99 -1.01
CA PHE A 126 14.73 -11.91 0.01
C PHE A 126 15.85 -12.56 0.85
N ASN A 127 17.09 -12.68 0.32
CA ASN A 127 18.19 -13.27 1.06
C ASN A 127 18.91 -12.30 2.01
N GLY A 128 18.37 -11.09 2.22
CA GLY A 128 18.89 -10.13 3.20
C GLY A 128 20.27 -9.55 2.88
N GLN A 129 20.78 -9.73 1.67
CA GLN A 129 22.12 -9.26 1.27
C GLN A 129 22.17 -7.78 0.87
N ILE A 130 21.03 -7.08 0.93
CA ILE A 130 20.98 -5.64 0.66
C ILE A 130 21.20 -4.90 2.00
N PRO A 131 22.24 -4.06 2.14
CA PRO A 131 22.47 -3.27 3.35
C PRO A 131 21.30 -2.34 3.71
N PHE A 132 20.41 -2.11 2.76
CA PHE A 132 19.17 -1.37 2.92
C PHE A 132 18.13 -2.16 3.75
N ALA A 133 18.10 -3.48 3.64
CA ALA A 133 17.18 -4.33 4.39
C ALA A 133 17.45 -4.31 5.90
N GLU A 134 18.70 -4.11 6.33
CA GLU A 134 19.04 -3.96 7.74
C GLU A 134 18.44 -2.70 8.39
N LYS A 135 18.15 -1.67 7.59
CA LYS A 135 17.51 -0.43 8.06
C LYS A 135 15.98 -0.51 8.08
N LEU A 136 15.39 -1.44 7.33
CA LEU A 136 13.98 -1.76 7.43
C LEU A 136 13.80 -2.65 8.65
N LYS A 137 13.02 -2.21 9.63
CA LYS A 137 12.65 -3.06 10.77
C LYS A 137 12.07 -4.37 10.23
N SER A 138 12.41 -5.49 10.83
CA SER A 138 11.99 -6.83 10.40
C SER A 138 10.47 -6.99 10.19
N SER A 139 9.65 -6.14 10.82
CA SER A 139 8.19 -6.07 10.65
C SER A 139 7.73 -5.52 9.29
N MET A 140 8.65 -5.06 8.45
CA MET A 140 8.33 -4.51 7.12
C MET A 140 8.78 -5.42 5.97
N GLN A 141 9.46 -6.54 6.26
CA GLN A 141 9.83 -7.52 5.24
C GLN A 141 8.71 -8.57 5.17
N PRO A 142 7.97 -8.65 4.05
CA PRO A 142 7.00 -9.71 3.85
C PRO A 142 7.71 -11.06 3.77
N THR A 143 7.05 -12.12 4.20
CA THR A 143 7.43 -13.48 3.84
C THR A 143 7.28 -13.67 2.33
N LEU A 144 7.83 -14.76 1.79
CA LEU A 144 7.67 -15.05 0.36
C LEU A 144 6.20 -15.25 -0.02
N GLU A 145 5.42 -15.89 0.85
CA GLU A 145 3.98 -16.09 0.66
C GLU A 145 3.23 -14.76 0.68
N GLU A 146 3.47 -13.94 1.70
CA GLU A 146 2.85 -12.61 1.81
C GLU A 146 3.19 -11.70 0.62
N ALA A 147 4.38 -11.86 0.03
CA ALA A 147 4.82 -11.06 -1.12
C ALA A 147 4.09 -11.41 -2.41
N THR A 148 3.38 -12.54 -2.47
CA THR A 148 2.55 -12.93 -3.63
C THR A 148 1.08 -12.56 -3.49
N GLU A 149 0.62 -12.26 -2.26
CA GLU A 149 -0.77 -11.96 -1.99
C GLU A 149 -1.17 -10.56 -2.46
N GLY A 150 -2.37 -10.45 -3.05
CA GLY A 150 -2.96 -9.16 -3.43
C GLY A 150 -2.21 -8.43 -4.55
N ILE A 151 -1.42 -9.16 -5.36
CA ILE A 151 -0.78 -8.63 -6.57
C ILE A 151 -1.72 -8.85 -7.75
N PRO A 152 -2.28 -7.78 -8.36
CA PRO A 152 -3.30 -7.90 -9.39
C PRO A 152 -2.75 -8.09 -10.81
N ILE A 153 -1.45 -8.22 -10.97
CA ILE A 153 -0.75 -8.39 -12.26
C ILE A 153 0.06 -9.68 -12.25
N ALA A 154 0.25 -10.27 -13.43
CA ALA A 154 1.09 -11.46 -13.59
C ALA A 154 2.56 -11.16 -13.27
N PHE A 155 3.25 -12.14 -12.72
CA PHE A 155 4.65 -12.02 -12.36
C PHE A 155 5.56 -12.15 -13.57
N HIS A 156 6.67 -11.42 -13.57
CA HIS A 156 7.74 -11.61 -14.55
C HIS A 156 8.29 -13.05 -14.48
N PRO A 157 8.63 -13.70 -15.63
CA PRO A 157 9.12 -15.08 -15.62
C PRO A 157 10.28 -15.34 -14.66
N GLY A 158 11.25 -14.43 -14.57
CA GLY A 158 12.37 -14.54 -13.62
C GLY A 158 11.94 -14.47 -12.15
N ALA A 159 10.91 -13.68 -11.82
CA ALA A 159 10.34 -13.65 -10.47
C ALA A 159 9.59 -14.95 -10.18
N ALA A 160 8.79 -15.43 -11.13
CA ALA A 160 8.08 -16.70 -10.99
C ALA A 160 9.04 -17.89 -10.83
N ALA A 161 10.16 -17.91 -11.57
CA ALA A 161 11.20 -18.92 -11.39
C ALA A 161 11.84 -18.88 -9.99
N TYR A 162 12.00 -17.70 -9.39
CA TYR A 162 12.47 -17.59 -8.01
C TYR A 162 11.45 -18.12 -7.01
N TYR A 163 10.16 -17.79 -7.17
CA TYR A 163 9.10 -18.31 -6.32
C TYR A 163 8.97 -19.83 -6.44
N ALA A 164 9.08 -20.37 -7.67
CA ALA A 164 9.04 -21.82 -7.91
C ALA A 164 10.21 -22.57 -7.23
N ASP A 165 11.41 -22.00 -7.19
CA ASP A 165 12.56 -22.56 -6.45
C ASP A 165 12.29 -22.62 -4.92
N ASN A 166 11.28 -21.91 -4.43
CA ASN A 166 10.86 -21.88 -3.03
C ASN A 166 9.46 -22.51 -2.82
N ASP A 167 9.04 -23.39 -3.74
CA ASP A 167 7.78 -24.15 -3.69
C ASP A 167 6.50 -23.26 -3.76
N ILE A 168 6.59 -22.04 -4.26
CA ILE A 168 5.46 -21.11 -4.42
C ILE A 168 5.12 -20.97 -5.91
N THR A 169 3.85 -21.22 -6.26
CA THR A 169 3.34 -21.06 -7.63
C THR A 169 2.63 -19.71 -7.76
N VAL A 170 2.97 -18.95 -8.80
CA VAL A 170 2.38 -17.67 -9.14
C VAL A 170 1.96 -17.61 -10.60
N ASP A 171 1.02 -16.72 -10.93
CA ASP A 171 0.63 -16.48 -12.33
C ASP A 171 1.76 -15.78 -13.08
N VAL A 172 2.17 -16.37 -14.21
CA VAL A 172 3.30 -15.88 -15.02
C VAL A 172 2.78 -15.08 -16.21
N MET A 173 3.43 -13.97 -16.49
CA MET A 173 3.19 -13.20 -17.70
C MET A 173 3.55 -14.04 -18.93
N ASN A 174 2.58 -14.27 -19.81
CA ASN A 174 2.81 -14.97 -21.08
C ASN A 174 3.26 -13.97 -22.16
N SER A 175 4.20 -14.36 -23.00
CA SER A 175 4.68 -13.56 -24.14
C SER A 175 3.59 -13.21 -25.17
N SER A 176 2.39 -13.80 -25.05
CA SER A 176 1.21 -13.50 -25.87
C SER A 176 0.35 -12.32 -25.37
N ASP A 177 0.64 -11.77 -24.21
CA ASP A 177 -0.05 -10.59 -23.65
C ASP A 177 0.59 -9.25 -24.08
N GLU A 178 1.55 -9.29 -25.00
CA GLU A 178 2.09 -8.10 -25.66
C GLU A 178 1.00 -7.46 -26.54
N GLY A 179 0.21 -6.56 -25.98
CA GLY A 179 -0.73 -5.75 -26.77
C GLY A 179 -2.10 -5.49 -26.21
N LYS A 180 -2.47 -6.08 -25.09
CA LYS A 180 -3.69 -5.64 -24.40
C LYS A 180 -3.38 -4.44 -23.49
N SER A 181 -3.24 -3.26 -24.12
CA SER A 181 -3.42 -2.00 -23.39
C SER A 181 -4.79 -2.06 -22.70
N VAL A 182 -4.81 -1.87 -21.42
CA VAL A 182 -6.04 -1.58 -20.66
C VAL A 182 -6.62 -0.32 -21.31
N SER A 183 -7.54 -0.51 -22.24
CA SER A 183 -8.41 0.56 -22.72
C SER A 183 -9.26 0.94 -21.51
N GLY A 184 -8.90 2.06 -20.89
CA GLY A 184 -9.73 2.69 -19.88
C GLY A 184 -11.12 2.86 -20.46
N GLY A 185 -12.11 2.17 -19.88
CA GLY A 185 -13.50 2.44 -20.14
C GLY A 185 -13.77 3.89 -19.75
N GLN A 186 -13.87 4.75 -20.76
CA GLN A 186 -14.71 5.92 -20.73
C GLN A 186 -16.11 5.36 -21.01
N ASP A 187 -16.89 5.22 -19.98
CA ASP A 187 -18.34 5.16 -20.11
C ASP A 187 -18.90 6.44 -19.50
N ASP A 188 -19.72 7.09 -20.31
CA ASP A 188 -20.42 8.37 -20.18
C ASP A 188 -21.21 8.56 -18.85
#